data_8731d578c96ef2c32158eb5b8d942487
#
_entry.id   8731d578c96ef2c32158eb5b8d942487
#
_cell.length_a   1.000
_cell.length_b   1.000
_cell.length_c   1.000
_cell.angle_alpha   90.00
_cell.angle_beta   90.00
_cell.angle_gamma   90.00
#
_symmetry.space_group_name_H-M   'P 1'
#
loop_
_entity.id
_entity.type
_entity.pdbx_description
1 polymer ?
#
loop_
_entity_poly.entity_id
_entity_poly.type
_entity_poly.pdbx_seq_one_letter_code
_entity_poly.pdbx_strand_id
1 'polypeptide(L)'
;MKALGLMDNQRLELVDCKDPVMLAPDGVEIDIVLSGICGTDLAVLSGREGGEVGIIRGHEAVGIIIDVGEGVVHLQKGMRVVVDPNEYCGVCEPCRLAKTHLCNGGGNAGLDIAGVNKHGTFAERFVTRERFVYQLPDDMSWAAGVLVEPVACILNNIDQSFIRAGERVLILGSGPMSLIAQIVLRSMGIDTLATDRNTHRIQFGRSQSLDVIHANDLELQMQHQEKFDVVIDTVGNQIDTASRYIGRGGRIVLFGFDSDYHYMLPVKYFLINAISIISAGEYNQHFPRAIRLVRKLPELGRLVTHRYVLENHSEVFDTLLNDASAPNIKSVFTPNLAYL
;
A
#
# COMPACT_ATOMS: atom_id res chain seq x y z
N MET A 1 25.70 7.37 0.78
CA MET A 1 24.64 6.76 -0.04
C MET A 1 23.72 7.82 -0.64
N LYS A 2 23.09 7.52 -1.79
CA LYS A 2 22.04 8.37 -2.37
C LYS A 2 20.69 8.05 -1.78
N ALA A 3 19.86 9.08 -1.60
CA ALA A 3 18.49 8.94 -1.10
C ALA A 3 17.59 10.10 -1.56
N LEU A 4 16.27 9.93 -1.47
CA LEU A 4 15.29 11.00 -1.73
C LEU A 4 14.75 11.53 -0.41
N GLY A 5 15.18 12.74 -0.06
CA GLY A 5 14.73 13.46 1.13
C GLY A 5 13.58 14.41 0.85
N LEU A 6 12.61 14.49 1.76
CA LEU A 6 11.52 15.46 1.69
C LEU A 6 11.99 16.83 2.21
N MET A 7 11.88 17.86 1.36
CA MET A 7 12.31 19.22 1.68
C MET A 7 11.13 20.10 2.13
N ASP A 8 11.44 21.28 2.69
CA ASP A 8 10.47 22.25 3.23
C ASP A 8 9.42 22.70 2.20
N ASN A 9 9.76 22.65 0.91
CA ASN A 9 8.87 22.98 -0.20
C ASN A 9 7.96 21.82 -0.64
N GLN A 10 7.87 20.74 0.14
CA GLN A 10 7.14 19.52 -0.19
C GLN A 10 7.63 18.83 -1.48
N ARG A 11 8.91 18.98 -1.81
CA ARG A 11 9.56 18.29 -2.92
C ARG A 11 10.51 17.24 -2.40
N LEU A 12 10.68 16.19 -3.20
CA LEU A 12 11.76 15.24 -2.99
C LEU A 12 13.01 15.73 -3.73
N GLU A 13 14.11 15.71 -3.03
CA GLU A 13 15.41 16.00 -3.62
C GLU A 13 16.38 14.82 -3.44
N LEU A 14 17.19 14.58 -4.45
CA LEU A 14 18.26 13.61 -4.36
C LEU A 14 19.35 14.17 -3.47
N VAL A 15 19.64 13.48 -2.39
CA VAL A 15 20.63 13.88 -1.40
C VAL A 15 21.72 12.82 -1.26
N ASP A 16 22.95 13.28 -1.11
CA ASP A 16 24.07 12.45 -0.66
C ASP A 16 24.10 12.49 0.87
N CYS A 17 23.78 11.38 1.51
CA CYS A 17 23.80 11.26 2.96
C CYS A 17 24.79 10.18 3.41
N LYS A 18 25.11 10.21 4.71
CA LYS A 18 25.92 9.13 5.30
C LYS A 18 25.15 7.82 5.23
N ASP A 19 25.87 6.72 5.10
CA ASP A 19 25.25 5.39 5.24
C ASP A 19 24.58 5.27 6.61
N PRO A 20 23.45 4.57 6.70
CA PRO A 20 22.79 4.38 7.96
C PRO A 20 23.67 3.57 8.91
N VAL A 21 23.61 3.89 10.21
CA VAL A 21 24.42 3.21 11.22
C VAL A 21 23.55 2.23 11.97
N MET A 22 23.95 0.96 11.99
CA MET A 22 23.31 -0.09 12.76
C MET A 22 23.71 0.04 14.24
N LEU A 23 22.84 0.66 15.05
CA LEU A 23 23.11 0.90 16.48
C LEU A 23 22.52 -0.18 17.39
N ALA A 24 21.49 -0.90 16.95
CA ALA A 24 20.82 -1.90 17.78
C ALA A 24 21.45 -3.29 17.57
N PRO A 25 21.61 -4.09 18.63
CA PRO A 25 22.11 -5.47 18.50
C PRO A 25 21.24 -6.35 17.58
N ASP A 26 19.92 -6.08 17.50
CA ASP A 26 18.95 -6.73 16.61
C ASP A 26 18.78 -5.99 15.27
N GLY A 27 19.73 -5.11 14.91
CA GLY A 27 19.72 -4.35 13.67
C GLY A 27 20.01 -5.21 12.45
N VAL A 28 19.42 -4.84 11.32
CA VAL A 28 19.61 -5.46 10.01
C VAL A 28 19.84 -4.36 8.99
N GLU A 29 20.96 -4.40 8.27
CA GLU A 29 21.27 -3.49 7.17
C GLU A 29 20.95 -4.16 5.84
N ILE A 30 20.24 -3.44 4.98
CA ILE A 30 19.64 -3.95 3.75
C ILE A 30 20.04 -3.05 2.59
N ASP A 31 20.64 -3.62 1.54
CA ASP A 31 20.71 -3.00 0.22
C ASP A 31 19.34 -3.06 -0.42
N ILE A 32 18.76 -1.90 -0.77
CA ILE A 32 17.43 -1.83 -1.37
C ILE A 32 17.51 -2.15 -2.87
N VAL A 33 16.77 -3.18 -3.26
CA VAL A 33 16.66 -3.61 -4.67
C VAL A 33 15.52 -2.87 -5.36
N LEU A 34 14.32 -2.84 -4.75
CA LEU A 34 13.18 -2.07 -5.22
C LEU A 34 12.50 -1.38 -4.04
N SER A 35 12.04 -0.15 -4.29
CA SER A 35 11.17 0.58 -3.37
C SER A 35 9.97 1.18 -4.13
N GLY A 36 8.76 0.83 -3.71
CA GLY A 36 7.50 1.21 -4.37
C GLY A 36 7.09 2.65 -4.09
N ILE A 37 6.54 3.32 -5.10
CA ILE A 37 5.90 4.63 -4.95
C ILE A 37 4.44 4.41 -4.57
N CYS A 38 4.02 5.00 -3.45
CA CYS A 38 2.67 4.90 -2.91
C CYS A 38 1.84 6.16 -3.17
N GLY A 39 0.52 6.03 -3.08
CA GLY A 39 -0.41 7.17 -3.10
C GLY A 39 -0.14 8.18 -1.97
N THR A 40 0.37 7.73 -0.81
CA THR A 40 0.77 8.60 0.29
C THR A 40 1.94 9.50 -0.04
N ASP A 41 2.90 9.04 -0.87
CA ASP A 41 3.99 9.90 -1.37
C ASP A 41 3.42 11.00 -2.27
N LEU A 42 2.50 10.63 -3.18
CA LEU A 42 1.84 11.58 -4.07
C LEU A 42 0.95 12.58 -3.32
N ALA A 43 0.28 12.15 -2.25
CA ALA A 43 -0.54 13.03 -1.42
C ALA A 43 0.30 14.12 -0.74
N VAL A 44 1.47 13.75 -0.19
CA VAL A 44 2.41 14.71 0.40
C VAL A 44 2.97 15.66 -0.66
N LEU A 45 3.45 15.15 -1.78
CA LEU A 45 4.07 15.97 -2.83
C LEU A 45 3.08 16.89 -3.55
N SER A 46 1.80 16.53 -3.57
CA SER A 46 0.73 17.41 -4.08
C SER A 46 0.23 18.45 -3.08
N GLY A 47 0.72 18.43 -1.83
CA GLY A 47 0.27 19.32 -0.76
C GLY A 47 -1.07 18.98 -0.15
N ARG A 48 -1.68 17.84 -0.51
CA ARG A 48 -2.93 17.35 0.09
C ARG A 48 -2.75 16.83 1.50
N GLU A 49 -1.54 16.32 1.79
CA GLU A 49 -1.16 15.82 3.11
C GLU A 49 0.11 16.52 3.59
N GLY A 50 0.25 16.64 4.91
CA GLY A 50 1.50 17.06 5.53
C GLY A 50 2.53 15.94 5.48
N GLY A 51 3.80 16.29 5.30
CA GLY A 51 4.92 15.36 5.39
C GLY A 51 5.96 15.85 6.39
N GLU A 52 6.66 14.93 7.03
CA GLU A 52 7.76 15.28 7.92
C GLU A 52 9.00 15.65 7.11
N VAL A 53 9.43 16.91 7.24
CA VAL A 53 10.56 17.45 6.50
C VAL A 53 11.87 16.85 6.99
N GLY A 54 12.79 16.62 6.07
CA GLY A 54 14.12 16.06 6.35
C GLY A 54 14.19 14.54 6.43
N ILE A 55 13.04 13.83 6.32
CA ILE A 55 13.08 12.36 6.25
C ILE A 55 13.29 11.87 4.82
N ILE A 56 13.86 10.68 4.71
CA ILE A 56 13.89 9.90 3.46
C ILE A 56 12.53 9.23 3.31
N ARG A 57 11.89 9.37 2.13
CA ARG A 57 10.59 8.76 1.84
C ARG A 57 10.71 7.29 1.44
N GLY A 58 9.56 6.65 1.15
CA GLY A 58 9.45 5.25 0.70
C GLY A 58 9.23 4.26 1.82
N HIS A 59 8.22 3.40 1.66
CA HIS A 59 7.78 2.44 2.70
C HIS A 59 7.42 1.04 2.14
N GLU A 60 7.53 0.81 0.86
CA GLU A 60 7.29 -0.49 0.24
C GLU A 60 8.61 -1.01 -0.33
N ALA A 61 9.36 -1.86 0.38
CA ALA A 61 10.71 -2.20 -0.05
C ALA A 61 11.06 -3.67 0.05
N VAL A 62 11.87 -4.10 -0.93
CA VAL A 62 12.55 -5.38 -0.93
C VAL A 62 14.05 -5.17 -1.15
N GLY A 63 14.86 -6.06 -0.59
CA GLY A 63 16.30 -5.94 -0.67
C GLY A 63 17.06 -7.19 -0.29
N ILE A 64 18.37 -7.02 -0.15
CA ILE A 64 19.31 -8.07 0.26
C ILE A 64 20.00 -7.63 1.54
N ILE A 65 20.04 -8.49 2.54
CA ILE A 65 20.76 -8.22 3.78
C ILE A 65 22.27 -8.16 3.49
N ILE A 66 22.88 -7.06 3.87
CA ILE A 66 24.35 -6.86 3.71
C ILE A 66 25.09 -6.96 5.03
N ASP A 67 24.41 -6.69 6.15
CA ASP A 67 24.99 -6.85 7.47
C ASP A 67 23.89 -7.09 8.54
N VAL A 68 24.26 -7.73 9.66
CA VAL A 68 23.36 -8.03 10.78
C VAL A 68 24.08 -7.80 12.10
N GLY A 69 23.34 -7.29 13.09
CA GLY A 69 23.83 -7.16 14.47
C GLY A 69 24.01 -8.49 15.16
N GLU A 70 24.81 -8.48 16.23
CA GLU A 70 25.18 -9.70 17.00
C GLU A 70 23.97 -10.39 17.71
N GLY A 71 22.88 -9.67 17.89
CA GLY A 71 21.64 -10.17 18.50
C GLY A 71 20.62 -10.69 17.48
N VAL A 72 20.89 -10.63 16.17
CA VAL A 72 20.02 -11.18 15.12
C VAL A 72 20.10 -12.71 15.13
N VAL A 73 18.95 -13.37 15.11
CA VAL A 73 18.86 -14.84 15.31
C VAL A 73 18.43 -15.58 14.04
N HIS A 74 17.51 -15.02 13.26
CA HIS A 74 16.86 -15.75 12.17
C HIS A 74 17.27 -15.26 10.77
N LEU A 75 17.92 -14.11 10.70
CA LEU A 75 18.33 -13.49 9.44
C LEU A 75 19.86 -13.53 9.30
N GLN A 76 20.33 -13.60 8.06
CA GLN A 76 21.75 -13.60 7.77
C GLN A 76 22.05 -12.86 6.47
N LYS A 77 23.30 -12.41 6.34
CA LYS A 77 23.82 -11.75 5.14
C LYS A 77 23.56 -12.57 3.89
N GLY A 78 23.11 -11.90 2.83
CA GLY A 78 22.78 -12.48 1.53
C GLY A 78 21.33 -12.92 1.39
N MET A 79 20.54 -12.95 2.47
CA MET A 79 19.11 -13.26 2.37
C MET A 79 18.35 -12.17 1.62
N ARG A 80 17.41 -12.61 0.78
CA ARG A 80 16.41 -11.77 0.13
C ARG A 80 15.29 -11.47 1.12
N VAL A 81 14.91 -10.21 1.25
CA VAL A 81 13.96 -9.78 2.28
C VAL A 81 12.96 -8.74 1.77
N VAL A 82 11.85 -8.63 2.48
CA VAL A 82 10.90 -7.52 2.42
C VAL A 82 10.84 -6.84 3.78
N VAL A 83 10.71 -5.51 3.76
CA VAL A 83 10.65 -4.68 4.95
C VAL A 83 9.20 -4.38 5.32
N ASP A 84 8.84 -4.60 6.58
CA ASP A 84 7.61 -4.08 7.19
C ASP A 84 7.90 -2.66 7.71
N PRO A 85 7.31 -1.61 7.10
CA PRO A 85 7.58 -0.23 7.52
C PRO A 85 6.98 0.12 8.87
N ASN A 86 6.02 -0.65 9.38
CA ASN A 86 5.27 -0.37 10.61
C ASN A 86 6.06 -0.78 11.86
N GLU A 87 6.88 0.14 12.36
CA GLU A 87 7.77 -0.10 13.49
C GLU A 87 7.07 0.13 14.84
N TYR A 88 6.41 -0.89 15.35
CA TYR A 88 5.77 -0.84 16.67
C TYR A 88 6.76 -1.04 17.82
N CYS A 89 6.48 -0.42 18.98
CA CYS A 89 7.39 -0.47 20.14
C CYS A 89 7.41 -1.83 20.87
N GLY A 90 6.33 -2.60 20.85
CA GLY A 90 6.19 -3.91 21.48
C GLY A 90 5.88 -3.87 23.00
N VAL A 91 5.87 -2.69 23.63
CA VAL A 91 5.75 -2.56 25.11
C VAL A 91 4.53 -1.78 25.59
N CYS A 92 3.94 -0.94 24.74
CA CYS A 92 2.71 -0.19 25.09
C CYS A 92 1.50 -1.12 25.19
N GLU A 93 0.42 -0.64 25.79
CA GLU A 93 -0.79 -1.43 26.00
C GLU A 93 -1.37 -2.03 24.70
N PRO A 94 -1.58 -1.28 23.60
CA PRO A 94 -2.01 -1.87 22.34
C PRO A 94 -1.09 -2.98 21.84
N CYS A 95 0.23 -2.79 21.89
CA CYS A 95 1.18 -3.81 21.47
C CYS A 95 1.09 -5.09 22.33
N ARG A 96 0.94 -4.95 23.63
CA ARG A 96 0.76 -6.10 24.55
C ARG A 96 -0.55 -6.85 24.32
N LEU A 97 -1.55 -6.19 23.75
CA LEU A 97 -2.83 -6.76 23.32
C LEU A 97 -2.80 -7.28 21.87
N ALA A 98 -1.60 -7.42 21.27
CA ALA A 98 -1.41 -7.80 19.87
C ALA A 98 -2.09 -6.88 18.84
N LYS A 99 -2.36 -5.62 19.21
CA LYS A 99 -2.88 -4.57 18.34
C LYS A 99 -1.75 -3.61 17.94
N THR A 100 -0.71 -4.15 17.28
CA THR A 100 0.53 -3.40 16.99
C THR A 100 0.31 -2.22 16.06
N HIS A 101 -0.68 -2.28 15.17
CA HIS A 101 -1.13 -1.20 14.31
C HIS A 101 -1.69 0.04 15.08
N LEU A 102 -2.07 -0.15 16.34
CA LEU A 102 -2.51 0.91 17.24
C LEU A 102 -1.41 1.32 18.23
N CYS A 103 -0.15 1.02 17.90
CA CYS A 103 0.99 1.39 18.73
C CYS A 103 0.99 2.90 18.96
N ASN A 104 1.20 3.32 20.21
CA ASN A 104 1.38 4.74 20.57
C ASN A 104 2.86 5.12 20.67
N GLY A 105 3.77 4.39 20.01
CA GLY A 105 5.19 4.69 19.89
C GLY A 105 5.98 4.65 21.18
N GLY A 106 5.45 4.01 22.26
CA GLY A 106 6.06 4.08 23.58
C GLY A 106 6.07 5.49 24.18
N GLY A 107 5.37 6.43 23.55
CA GLY A 107 5.23 7.84 23.88
C GLY A 107 3.99 8.43 23.22
N ASN A 108 4.04 9.66 22.77
CA ASN A 108 2.87 10.38 22.24
C ASN A 108 2.79 10.45 20.71
N ALA A 109 3.69 9.80 20.00
CA ALA A 109 3.85 10.00 18.54
C ALA A 109 3.02 9.06 17.65
N GLY A 110 2.39 8.03 18.21
CA GLY A 110 1.67 7.02 17.43
C GLY A 110 2.59 5.92 16.89
N LEU A 111 2.16 5.22 15.83
CA LEU A 111 2.95 4.20 15.16
C LEU A 111 4.09 4.85 14.36
N ASP A 112 5.30 4.36 14.53
CA ASP A 112 6.43 4.75 13.69
C ASP A 112 6.33 4.02 12.35
N ILE A 113 6.35 4.78 11.24
CA ILE A 113 6.27 4.22 9.89
C ILE A 113 7.45 4.74 9.08
N ALA A 114 8.33 3.81 8.66
CA ALA A 114 9.45 4.13 7.80
C ALA A 114 8.97 4.80 6.50
N GLY A 115 9.59 5.91 6.10
CA GLY A 115 9.21 6.68 4.92
C GLY A 115 7.99 7.59 5.10
N VAL A 116 7.36 7.61 6.29
CA VAL A 116 6.21 8.49 6.60
C VAL A 116 6.58 9.47 7.71
N ASN A 117 6.99 8.99 8.88
CA ASN A 117 7.43 9.78 10.03
C ASN A 117 8.83 9.39 10.54
N LYS A 118 9.50 8.47 9.83
CA LYS A 118 10.91 8.08 10.02
C LYS A 118 11.58 7.94 8.65
N HIS A 119 12.92 7.89 8.62
CA HIS A 119 13.65 7.60 7.38
C HIS A 119 13.18 6.28 6.77
N GLY A 120 12.94 6.31 5.46
CA GLY A 120 12.41 5.20 4.67
C GLY A 120 13.38 4.68 3.61
N THR A 121 12.82 4.10 2.57
CA THR A 121 13.50 3.18 1.66
C THR A 121 13.75 3.72 0.25
N PHE A 122 13.45 5.00 -0.03
CA PHE A 122 13.95 5.66 -1.25
C PHE A 122 15.42 6.02 -1.07
N ALA A 123 16.24 5.01 -0.80
CA ALA A 123 17.65 5.09 -0.50
C ALA A 123 18.37 3.82 -0.95
N GLU A 124 19.67 3.91 -1.23
CA GLU A 124 20.46 2.73 -1.58
C GLU A 124 20.48 1.69 -0.45
N ARG A 125 20.47 2.16 0.82
CA ARG A 125 20.53 1.31 2.01
C ARG A 125 19.49 1.72 3.05
N PHE A 126 19.05 0.73 3.81
CA PHE A 126 18.12 0.92 4.91
C PHE A 126 18.51 0.05 6.12
N VAL A 127 18.34 0.59 7.31
CA VAL A 127 18.57 -0.15 8.57
C VAL A 127 17.29 -0.16 9.39
N THR A 128 16.88 -1.34 9.82
CA THR A 128 15.77 -1.54 10.75
C THR A 128 16.08 -2.71 11.68
N ARG A 129 15.12 -3.15 12.51
CA ARG A 129 15.28 -4.28 13.41
C ARG A 129 14.80 -5.58 12.79
N GLU A 130 15.39 -6.71 13.19
CA GLU A 130 15.08 -8.06 12.71
C GLU A 130 13.58 -8.34 12.64
N ARG A 131 12.80 -7.92 13.66
CA ARG A 131 11.35 -8.16 13.74
C ARG A 131 10.51 -7.49 12.66
N PHE A 132 11.06 -6.54 11.93
CA PHE A 132 10.42 -5.82 10.81
C PHE A 132 10.95 -6.28 9.45
N VAL A 133 11.74 -7.34 9.41
CA VAL A 133 12.35 -7.88 8.20
C VAL A 133 11.91 -9.32 8.02
N TYR A 134 11.34 -9.61 6.86
CA TYR A 134 10.83 -10.94 6.54
C TYR A 134 11.56 -11.51 5.34
N GLN A 135 12.01 -12.75 5.45
CA GLN A 135 12.64 -13.45 4.34
C GLN A 135 11.66 -13.64 3.19
N LEU A 136 12.08 -13.30 1.97
CA LEU A 136 11.36 -13.62 0.75
C LEU A 136 11.77 -15.00 0.23
N PRO A 137 10.81 -15.81 -0.25
CA PRO A 137 11.12 -17.04 -0.98
C PRO A 137 12.00 -16.77 -2.21
N ASP A 138 12.96 -17.67 -2.48
CA ASP A 138 13.90 -17.50 -3.60
C ASP A 138 13.22 -17.50 -4.97
N ASP A 139 12.08 -18.20 -5.09
CA ASP A 139 11.25 -18.28 -6.29
C ASP A 139 10.34 -17.06 -6.51
N MET A 140 10.27 -16.12 -5.56
CA MET A 140 9.49 -14.91 -5.70
C MET A 140 10.28 -13.84 -6.46
N SER A 141 9.67 -13.25 -7.52
CA SER A 141 10.29 -12.11 -8.22
C SER A 141 10.33 -10.87 -7.32
N TRP A 142 11.32 -9.99 -7.52
CA TRP A 142 11.40 -8.71 -6.81
C TRP A 142 10.15 -7.85 -7.03
N ALA A 143 9.60 -7.87 -8.25
CA ALA A 143 8.38 -7.15 -8.60
C ALA A 143 7.15 -7.66 -7.84
N ALA A 144 7.06 -8.96 -7.56
CA ALA A 144 6.00 -9.48 -6.69
C ALA A 144 6.29 -9.18 -5.22
N GLY A 145 7.54 -9.32 -4.79
CA GLY A 145 7.96 -9.08 -3.41
C GLY A 145 7.70 -7.66 -2.91
N VAL A 146 7.91 -6.64 -3.75
CA VAL A 146 7.66 -5.24 -3.39
C VAL A 146 6.17 -4.93 -3.14
N LEU A 147 5.28 -5.80 -3.59
CA LEU A 147 3.84 -5.69 -3.36
C LEU A 147 3.35 -6.40 -2.09
N VAL A 148 4.24 -6.98 -1.29
CA VAL A 148 3.86 -7.62 -0.02
C VAL A 148 3.22 -6.62 0.95
N GLU A 149 3.78 -5.42 1.06
CA GLU A 149 3.22 -4.37 1.90
C GLU A 149 1.81 -3.95 1.42
N PRO A 150 1.59 -3.55 0.15
CA PRO A 150 0.25 -3.28 -0.36
C PRO A 150 -0.74 -4.44 -0.18
N VAL A 151 -0.30 -5.69 -0.34
CA VAL A 151 -1.14 -6.87 -0.08
C VAL A 151 -1.48 -6.99 1.41
N ALA A 152 -0.58 -6.65 2.32
CA ALA A 152 -0.87 -6.63 3.76
C ALA A 152 -1.98 -5.62 4.09
N CYS A 153 -1.96 -4.42 3.49
CA CYS A 153 -3.03 -3.43 3.59
C CYS A 153 -4.38 -3.99 3.10
N ILE A 154 -4.40 -4.66 1.93
CA ILE A 154 -5.61 -5.26 1.37
C ILE A 154 -6.14 -6.37 2.28
N LEU A 155 -5.27 -7.25 2.79
CA LEU A 155 -5.68 -8.33 3.70
C LEU A 155 -6.29 -7.81 4.99
N ASN A 156 -5.73 -6.71 5.55
CA ASN A 156 -6.32 -6.06 6.72
C ASN A 156 -7.73 -5.55 6.43
N ASN A 157 -7.94 -4.89 5.29
CA ASN A 157 -9.25 -4.39 4.89
C ASN A 157 -10.27 -5.54 4.68
N ILE A 158 -9.84 -6.64 4.04
CA ILE A 158 -10.68 -7.83 3.86
C ILE A 158 -11.10 -8.42 5.22
N ASP A 159 -10.15 -8.56 6.14
CA ASP A 159 -10.40 -9.14 7.46
C ASP A 159 -11.34 -8.24 8.30
N GLN A 160 -11.08 -6.93 8.35
CA GLN A 160 -11.90 -5.99 9.10
C GLN A 160 -13.32 -5.82 8.53
N SER A 161 -13.47 -5.97 7.22
CA SER A 161 -14.76 -5.90 6.55
C SER A 161 -15.51 -7.23 6.49
N PHE A 162 -14.90 -8.32 6.97
CA PHE A 162 -15.50 -9.66 7.00
C PHE A 162 -16.00 -10.10 5.62
N ILE A 163 -15.27 -9.79 4.54
CA ILE A 163 -15.63 -10.21 3.19
C ILE A 163 -15.58 -11.74 3.10
N ARG A 164 -16.61 -12.35 2.52
CA ARG A 164 -16.81 -13.80 2.47
C ARG A 164 -17.03 -14.29 1.04
N ALA A 165 -16.69 -15.55 0.80
CA ALA A 165 -17.00 -16.20 -0.47
C ALA A 165 -18.51 -16.15 -0.77
N GLY A 166 -18.87 -15.88 -2.03
CA GLY A 166 -20.24 -15.70 -2.49
C GLY A 166 -20.78 -14.27 -2.40
N GLU A 167 -20.03 -13.34 -1.79
CA GLU A 167 -20.38 -11.92 -1.80
C GLU A 167 -19.90 -11.26 -3.10
N ARG A 168 -20.61 -10.22 -3.51
CA ARG A 168 -20.29 -9.37 -4.65
C ARG A 168 -19.65 -8.08 -4.17
N VAL A 169 -18.47 -7.76 -4.69
CA VAL A 169 -17.68 -6.60 -4.26
C VAL A 169 -17.55 -5.59 -5.41
N LEU A 170 -17.97 -4.35 -5.16
CA LEU A 170 -17.67 -3.21 -6.03
C LEU A 170 -16.43 -2.50 -5.50
N ILE A 171 -15.48 -2.17 -6.38
CA ILE A 171 -14.30 -1.40 -6.04
C ILE A 171 -14.33 -0.09 -6.82
N LEU A 172 -14.35 1.03 -6.14
CA LEU A 172 -14.33 2.36 -6.74
C LEU A 172 -12.88 2.79 -6.94
N GLY A 173 -12.47 2.96 -8.18
CA GLY A 173 -11.09 3.11 -8.64
C GLY A 173 -10.53 1.84 -9.29
N SER A 174 -9.55 1.97 -10.19
CA SER A 174 -8.74 0.87 -10.73
C SER A 174 -7.23 1.19 -10.71
N GLY A 175 -6.80 1.92 -9.69
CA GLY A 175 -5.39 2.11 -9.38
C GLY A 175 -4.72 0.84 -8.84
N PRO A 176 -3.43 0.90 -8.46
CA PRO A 176 -2.66 -0.26 -8.00
C PRO A 176 -3.36 -1.04 -6.89
N MET A 177 -3.87 -0.36 -5.86
CA MET A 177 -4.53 -1.00 -4.71
C MET A 177 -5.82 -1.72 -5.11
N SER A 178 -6.61 -1.13 -6.00
CA SER A 178 -7.82 -1.76 -6.53
C SER A 178 -7.50 -3.02 -7.33
N LEU A 179 -6.48 -2.97 -8.21
CA LEU A 179 -6.07 -4.13 -9.01
C LEU A 179 -5.52 -5.25 -8.14
N ILE A 180 -4.72 -4.93 -7.11
CA ILE A 180 -4.27 -5.89 -6.10
C ILE A 180 -5.47 -6.51 -5.39
N ALA A 181 -6.42 -5.68 -4.92
CA ALA A 181 -7.62 -6.15 -4.23
C ALA A 181 -8.44 -7.11 -5.10
N GLN A 182 -8.65 -6.79 -6.39
CA GLN A 182 -9.36 -7.67 -7.31
C GLN A 182 -8.65 -9.03 -7.47
N ILE A 183 -7.33 -9.03 -7.69
CA ILE A 183 -6.54 -10.28 -7.84
C ILE A 183 -6.66 -11.13 -6.57
N VAL A 184 -6.51 -10.49 -5.39
CA VAL A 184 -6.60 -11.18 -4.09
C VAL A 184 -8.01 -11.73 -3.87
N LEU A 185 -9.06 -10.92 -4.03
CA LEU A 185 -10.45 -11.34 -3.82
C LEU A 185 -10.86 -12.45 -4.79
N ARG A 186 -10.47 -12.36 -6.07
CA ARG A 186 -10.70 -13.45 -7.03
C ARG A 186 -10.04 -14.76 -6.63
N SER A 187 -8.83 -14.69 -6.09
CA SER A 187 -8.13 -15.89 -5.58
C SER A 187 -8.86 -16.55 -4.41
N MET A 188 -9.75 -15.79 -3.75
CA MET A 188 -10.63 -16.27 -2.68
C MET A 188 -12.01 -16.70 -3.19
N GLY A 189 -12.25 -16.68 -4.51
CA GLY A 189 -13.54 -17.03 -5.11
C GLY A 189 -14.63 -15.96 -4.94
N ILE A 190 -14.24 -14.68 -4.84
CA ILE A 190 -15.15 -13.54 -4.65
C ILE A 190 -15.30 -12.79 -5.96
N ASP A 191 -16.55 -12.52 -6.36
CA ASP A 191 -16.87 -11.74 -7.55
C ASP A 191 -16.59 -10.26 -7.31
N THR A 192 -15.81 -9.65 -8.21
CA THR A 192 -15.44 -8.23 -8.11
C THR A 192 -15.76 -7.49 -9.39
N LEU A 193 -16.23 -6.26 -9.26
CA LEU A 193 -16.32 -5.28 -10.33
C LEU A 193 -15.57 -4.02 -9.89
N ALA A 194 -14.68 -3.50 -10.73
CA ALA A 194 -14.08 -2.20 -10.46
C ALA A 194 -14.49 -1.14 -11.47
N THR A 195 -14.40 0.13 -11.06
CA THR A 195 -14.70 1.26 -11.93
C THR A 195 -13.56 2.26 -11.93
N ASP A 196 -13.30 2.91 -13.07
CA ASP A 196 -12.38 4.03 -13.16
C ASP A 196 -12.84 5.02 -14.25
N ARG A 197 -12.29 6.22 -14.24
CA ARG A 197 -12.43 7.21 -15.33
C ARG A 197 -11.23 7.17 -16.29
N ASN A 198 -10.12 6.59 -15.85
CA ASN A 198 -8.88 6.49 -16.62
C ASN A 198 -8.92 5.29 -17.56
N THR A 199 -8.97 5.54 -18.87
CA THR A 199 -9.06 4.51 -19.91
C THR A 199 -7.86 3.55 -19.89
N HIS A 200 -6.64 4.05 -19.62
CA HIS A 200 -5.45 3.20 -19.55
C HIS A 200 -5.53 2.20 -18.41
N ARG A 201 -5.97 2.63 -17.22
CA ARG A 201 -6.17 1.75 -16.06
C ARG A 201 -7.23 0.69 -16.33
N ILE A 202 -8.33 1.09 -16.97
CA ILE A 202 -9.40 0.16 -17.38
C ILE A 202 -8.86 -0.88 -18.35
N GLN A 203 -8.16 -0.46 -19.41
CA GLN A 203 -7.57 -1.37 -20.40
C GLN A 203 -6.54 -2.28 -19.77
N PHE A 204 -5.69 -1.76 -18.89
CA PHE A 204 -4.71 -2.57 -18.17
C PHE A 204 -5.41 -3.62 -17.29
N GLY A 205 -6.40 -3.25 -16.48
CA GLY A 205 -7.15 -4.18 -15.65
C GLY A 205 -7.78 -5.30 -16.49
N ARG A 206 -8.43 -4.96 -17.61
CA ARG A 206 -8.99 -5.93 -18.55
C ARG A 206 -7.93 -6.85 -19.17
N SER A 207 -6.73 -6.34 -19.47
CA SER A 207 -5.62 -7.16 -19.96
C SER A 207 -5.13 -8.20 -18.94
N GLN A 208 -5.35 -7.93 -17.64
CA GLN A 208 -5.11 -8.88 -16.54
C GLN A 208 -6.34 -9.78 -16.28
N SER A 209 -7.32 -9.79 -17.17
CA SER A 209 -8.59 -10.54 -17.05
C SER A 209 -9.40 -10.11 -15.81
N LEU A 210 -9.31 -8.85 -15.37
CA LEU A 210 -10.10 -8.29 -14.30
C LEU A 210 -11.32 -7.56 -14.87
N ASP A 211 -12.42 -7.57 -14.12
CA ASP A 211 -13.65 -6.90 -14.50
C ASP A 211 -13.57 -5.43 -14.11
N VAL A 212 -13.26 -4.60 -15.09
CA VAL A 212 -13.14 -3.13 -14.92
C VAL A 212 -13.98 -2.44 -15.98
N ILE A 213 -14.84 -1.52 -15.55
CA ILE A 213 -15.68 -0.70 -16.45
C ILE A 213 -15.41 0.79 -16.27
N HIS A 214 -15.84 1.58 -17.23
CA HIS A 214 -15.81 3.03 -17.06
C HIS A 214 -16.84 3.45 -16.01
N ALA A 215 -16.50 4.38 -15.13
CA ALA A 215 -17.36 4.80 -14.02
C ALA A 215 -18.75 5.32 -14.48
N ASN A 216 -18.82 5.94 -15.67
CA ASN A 216 -20.09 6.40 -16.24
C ASN A 216 -21.01 5.25 -16.68
N ASP A 217 -20.46 4.05 -16.91
CA ASP A 217 -21.25 2.90 -17.37
C ASP A 217 -21.86 2.11 -16.18
N LEU A 218 -21.45 2.44 -14.94
CA LEU A 218 -21.88 1.69 -13.75
C LEU A 218 -23.40 1.71 -13.57
N GLU A 219 -24.05 2.84 -13.77
CA GLU A 219 -25.50 2.97 -13.65
C GLU A 219 -26.24 2.06 -14.65
N LEU A 220 -25.80 2.07 -15.92
CA LEU A 220 -26.36 1.21 -16.97
C LEU A 220 -26.13 -0.28 -16.64
N GLN A 221 -24.92 -0.64 -16.20
CA GLN A 221 -24.58 -1.99 -15.82
C GLN A 221 -25.44 -2.52 -14.69
N MET A 222 -25.87 -1.65 -13.77
CA MET A 222 -26.62 -2.00 -12.57
C MET A 222 -28.14 -1.93 -12.73
N GLN A 223 -28.69 -1.50 -13.88
CA GLN A 223 -30.14 -1.29 -14.08
C GLN A 223 -31.01 -2.52 -13.72
N HIS A 224 -30.51 -3.73 -13.91
CA HIS A 224 -31.23 -4.97 -13.69
C HIS A 224 -30.45 -5.95 -12.79
N GLN A 225 -29.49 -5.46 -12.03
CA GLN A 225 -28.66 -6.27 -11.15
C GLN A 225 -28.94 -5.97 -9.68
N GLU A 226 -28.69 -6.96 -8.83
CA GLU A 226 -28.65 -6.76 -7.38
C GLU A 226 -27.49 -5.86 -7.00
N LYS A 227 -27.69 -5.06 -5.94
CA LYS A 227 -26.66 -4.22 -5.36
C LYS A 227 -25.54 -5.08 -4.75
N PHE A 228 -24.41 -4.46 -4.45
CA PHE A 228 -23.24 -5.13 -3.91
C PHE A 228 -23.36 -5.35 -2.39
N ASP A 229 -22.77 -6.43 -1.90
CA ASP A 229 -22.65 -6.72 -0.48
C ASP A 229 -21.56 -5.86 0.17
N VAL A 230 -20.51 -5.55 -0.59
CA VAL A 230 -19.42 -4.70 -0.16
C VAL A 230 -19.04 -3.69 -1.25
N VAL A 231 -18.80 -2.46 -0.86
CA VAL A 231 -18.22 -1.44 -1.74
C VAL A 231 -16.94 -0.91 -1.10
N ILE A 232 -15.82 -1.04 -1.80
CA ILE A 232 -14.51 -0.55 -1.35
C ILE A 232 -14.19 0.76 -2.08
N ASP A 233 -14.04 1.85 -1.34
CA ASP A 233 -13.57 3.12 -1.86
C ASP A 233 -12.05 3.19 -1.80
N THR A 234 -11.38 2.98 -2.94
CA THR A 234 -9.91 3.12 -3.05
C THR A 234 -9.47 4.51 -3.50
N VAL A 235 -10.43 5.41 -3.75
CA VAL A 235 -10.17 6.80 -4.18
C VAL A 235 -10.14 7.75 -2.99
N GLY A 236 -11.04 7.55 -2.01
CA GLY A 236 -11.12 8.32 -0.77
C GLY A 236 -12.21 9.39 -0.75
N ASN A 237 -12.98 9.54 -1.84
CA ASN A 237 -14.06 10.54 -1.92
C ASN A 237 -15.31 10.00 -2.63
N GLN A 238 -15.54 8.67 -2.56
CA GLN A 238 -16.61 8.01 -3.31
C GLN A 238 -17.73 7.45 -2.40
N ILE A 239 -17.85 7.88 -1.14
CA ILE A 239 -18.89 7.36 -0.21
C ILE A 239 -20.31 7.61 -0.77
N ASP A 240 -20.54 8.75 -1.43
CA ASP A 240 -21.84 9.02 -2.07
C ASP A 240 -22.16 7.97 -3.16
N THR A 241 -21.19 7.70 -4.03
CA THR A 241 -21.30 6.63 -5.03
C THR A 241 -21.50 5.28 -4.37
N ALA A 242 -20.69 4.95 -3.37
CA ALA A 242 -20.81 3.69 -2.62
C ALA A 242 -22.21 3.52 -2.02
N SER A 243 -22.78 4.58 -1.46
CA SER A 243 -24.12 4.57 -0.86
C SER A 243 -25.25 4.27 -1.84
N ARG A 244 -25.07 4.58 -3.13
CA ARG A 244 -26.05 4.28 -4.18
C ARG A 244 -26.06 2.81 -4.56
N TYR A 245 -24.88 2.14 -4.54
CA TYR A 245 -24.71 0.79 -5.06
C TYR A 245 -24.62 -0.29 -3.96
N ILE A 246 -24.53 0.10 -2.69
CA ILE A 246 -24.53 -0.83 -1.57
C ILE A 246 -25.91 -1.42 -1.31
N GLY A 247 -25.99 -2.73 -1.10
CA GLY A 247 -27.19 -3.44 -0.73
C GLY A 247 -27.58 -3.26 0.75
N ARG A 248 -28.76 -3.77 1.13
CA ARG A 248 -29.18 -3.82 2.55
C ARG A 248 -28.28 -4.79 3.32
N GLY A 249 -27.85 -4.38 4.51
CA GLY A 249 -26.89 -5.15 5.32
C GLY A 249 -25.46 -5.07 4.80
N GLY A 250 -25.21 -4.27 3.76
CA GLY A 250 -23.91 -4.17 3.12
C GLY A 250 -22.90 -3.33 3.91
N ARG A 251 -21.65 -3.36 3.46
CA ARG A 251 -20.51 -2.69 4.09
C ARG A 251 -19.79 -1.79 3.09
N ILE A 252 -19.59 -0.52 3.46
CA ILE A 252 -18.75 0.43 2.72
C ILE A 252 -17.39 0.45 3.42
N VAL A 253 -16.33 0.12 2.70
CA VAL A 253 -14.97 0.06 3.21
C VAL A 253 -14.20 1.30 2.74
N LEU A 254 -13.73 2.10 3.70
CA LEU A 254 -12.89 3.26 3.44
C LEU A 254 -11.45 2.81 3.36
N PHE A 255 -10.88 2.85 2.17
CA PHE A 255 -9.50 2.43 1.94
C PHE A 255 -8.62 3.55 1.38
N GLY A 256 -9.09 4.28 0.37
CA GLY A 256 -8.48 5.54 -0.05
C GLY A 256 -8.86 6.67 0.91
N PHE A 257 -8.09 7.75 0.88
CA PHE A 257 -8.40 8.94 1.66
C PHE A 257 -8.16 10.22 0.83
N ASP A 258 -8.98 11.22 1.15
CA ASP A 258 -8.91 12.57 0.61
C ASP A 258 -9.26 13.50 1.78
N SER A 259 -8.28 14.23 2.30
CA SER A 259 -8.40 15.03 3.53
C SER A 259 -9.41 16.17 3.40
N ASP A 260 -9.66 16.63 2.17
CA ASP A 260 -10.61 17.71 1.90
C ASP A 260 -12.05 17.21 1.70
N TYR A 261 -12.24 15.87 1.62
CA TYR A 261 -13.55 15.30 1.37
C TYR A 261 -14.35 15.10 2.66
N HIS A 262 -15.55 15.65 2.66
CA HIS A 262 -16.52 15.50 3.74
C HIS A 262 -17.84 14.94 3.19
N TYR A 263 -18.37 13.90 3.84
CA TYR A 263 -19.64 13.29 3.48
C TYR A 263 -20.69 13.52 4.56
N MET A 264 -21.83 14.10 4.16
CA MET A 264 -22.97 14.25 5.07
C MET A 264 -23.76 12.94 5.10
N LEU A 265 -23.58 12.16 6.17
CA LEU A 265 -24.18 10.85 6.32
C LEU A 265 -25.71 10.94 6.46
N PRO A 266 -26.51 10.34 5.55
CA PRO A 266 -27.96 10.24 5.71
C PRO A 266 -28.33 9.14 6.72
N VAL A 267 -28.21 9.45 8.01
CA VAL A 267 -28.28 8.49 9.14
C VAL A 267 -29.49 7.58 9.08
N LYS A 268 -30.70 8.12 8.77
CA LYS A 268 -31.91 7.31 8.65
C LYS A 268 -31.79 6.23 7.57
N TYR A 269 -31.19 6.57 6.41
CA TYR A 269 -31.00 5.62 5.31
C TYR A 269 -30.07 4.49 5.72
N PHE A 270 -28.95 4.80 6.35
CA PHE A 270 -27.99 3.80 6.84
C PHE A 270 -28.60 2.91 7.91
N LEU A 271 -29.32 3.50 8.86
CA LEU A 271 -29.95 2.76 9.95
C LEU A 271 -30.98 1.74 9.45
N ILE A 272 -31.94 2.17 8.62
CA ILE A 272 -33.03 1.28 8.18
C ILE A 272 -32.57 0.22 7.17
N ASN A 273 -31.45 0.44 6.48
CA ASN A 273 -30.86 -0.53 5.56
C ASN A 273 -29.73 -1.34 6.20
N ALA A 274 -29.43 -1.14 7.48
CA ALA A 274 -28.36 -1.81 8.23
C ALA A 274 -26.98 -1.72 7.51
N ILE A 275 -26.67 -0.56 6.91
CA ILE A 275 -25.39 -0.35 6.20
C ILE A 275 -24.32 0.03 7.21
N SER A 276 -23.16 -0.61 7.13
CA SER A 276 -21.97 -0.30 7.93
C SER A 276 -20.93 0.45 7.12
N ILE A 277 -20.22 1.39 7.76
CA ILE A 277 -19.01 1.99 7.24
C ILE A 277 -17.85 1.43 8.06
N ILE A 278 -16.82 0.94 7.37
CA ILE A 278 -15.68 0.28 7.99
C ILE A 278 -14.41 1.01 7.56
N SER A 279 -13.57 1.34 8.55
CA SER A 279 -12.24 1.90 8.37
C SER A 279 -11.25 0.94 9.02
N ALA A 280 -10.35 0.34 8.24
CA ALA A 280 -9.43 -0.69 8.73
C ALA A 280 -8.16 -0.12 9.38
N GLY A 281 -7.79 1.13 9.05
CA GLY A 281 -6.52 1.72 9.49
C GLY A 281 -5.31 0.93 8.98
N GLU A 282 -4.20 1.04 9.71
CA GLU A 282 -2.98 0.29 9.41
C GLU A 282 -3.16 -1.22 9.64
N TYR A 283 -2.41 -2.03 8.90
CA TYR A 283 -2.47 -3.49 9.06
C TYR A 283 -1.81 -3.99 10.36
N ASN A 284 -2.32 -5.10 10.86
CA ASN A 284 -1.86 -5.72 12.10
C ASN A 284 -1.19 -7.07 11.83
N GLN A 285 0.14 -7.10 11.69
CA GLN A 285 0.93 -8.32 11.52
C GLN A 285 0.53 -9.20 10.30
N HIS A 286 0.11 -8.58 9.21
CA HIS A 286 -0.33 -9.30 8.00
C HIS A 286 0.81 -9.78 7.10
N PHE A 287 2.06 -9.35 7.31
CA PHE A 287 3.20 -9.67 6.42
C PHE A 287 3.41 -11.17 6.17
N PRO A 288 3.42 -12.06 7.18
CA PRO A 288 3.60 -13.48 6.91
C PRO A 288 2.50 -14.09 6.04
N ARG A 289 1.26 -13.59 6.17
CA ARG A 289 0.13 -14.01 5.33
C ARG A 289 0.25 -13.43 3.92
N ALA A 290 0.65 -12.15 3.81
CA ALA A 290 0.85 -11.46 2.54
C ALA A 290 1.96 -12.15 1.71
N ILE A 291 3.11 -12.48 2.29
CA ILE A 291 4.19 -13.20 1.62
C ILE A 291 3.69 -14.54 1.05
N ARG A 292 2.97 -15.34 1.86
CA ARG A 292 2.42 -16.61 1.39
C ARG A 292 1.42 -16.45 0.25
N LEU A 293 0.62 -15.39 0.28
CA LEU A 293 -0.36 -15.10 -0.75
C LEU A 293 0.30 -14.59 -2.03
N VAL A 294 1.21 -13.62 -1.93
CA VAL A 294 1.96 -13.10 -3.08
C VAL A 294 2.74 -14.19 -3.79
N ARG A 295 3.34 -15.13 -3.04
CA ARG A 295 4.00 -16.30 -3.65
C ARG A 295 3.07 -17.16 -4.48
N LYS A 296 1.79 -17.27 -4.10
CA LYS A 296 0.75 -18.03 -4.83
C LYS A 296 0.15 -17.26 -6.01
N LEU A 297 0.36 -15.95 -6.07
CA LEU A 297 -0.19 -15.02 -7.06
C LEU A 297 0.95 -14.28 -7.79
N PRO A 298 1.83 -14.99 -8.53
CA PRO A 298 2.99 -14.37 -9.18
C PRO A 298 2.60 -13.31 -10.22
N GLU A 299 1.37 -13.34 -10.73
CA GLU A 299 0.79 -12.33 -11.62
C GLU A 299 0.74 -10.93 -11.00
N LEU A 300 0.72 -10.80 -9.67
CA LEU A 300 0.82 -9.52 -8.98
C LEU A 300 2.05 -8.73 -9.44
N GLY A 301 3.18 -9.40 -9.69
CA GLY A 301 4.39 -8.75 -10.18
C GLY A 301 4.22 -8.00 -11.51
N ARG A 302 3.20 -8.32 -12.32
CA ARG A 302 2.89 -7.61 -13.57
C ARG A 302 2.33 -6.20 -13.33
N LEU A 303 1.85 -5.93 -12.13
CA LEU A 303 1.36 -4.59 -11.75
C LEU A 303 2.51 -3.58 -11.64
N VAL A 304 3.74 -4.02 -11.40
CA VAL A 304 4.93 -3.18 -11.44
C VAL A 304 5.29 -2.91 -12.91
N THR A 305 4.74 -1.84 -13.45
CA THR A 305 4.85 -1.49 -14.88
C THR A 305 6.06 -0.63 -15.20
N HIS A 306 6.56 0.14 -14.22
CA HIS A 306 7.64 1.09 -14.45
C HIS A 306 8.68 1.01 -13.34
N ARG A 307 9.96 1.03 -13.74
CA ARG A 307 11.12 1.06 -12.86
C ARG A 307 11.98 2.26 -13.20
N TYR A 308 12.44 2.95 -12.17
CA TYR A 308 13.22 4.17 -12.30
C TYR A 308 14.43 4.14 -11.36
N VAL A 309 15.45 4.89 -11.67
CA VAL A 309 16.55 5.21 -10.74
C VAL A 309 16.17 6.44 -9.92
N LEU A 310 16.81 6.65 -8.76
CA LEU A 310 16.50 7.79 -7.89
C LEU A 310 16.71 9.14 -8.59
N GLU A 311 17.66 9.22 -9.51
CA GLU A 311 17.97 10.41 -10.29
C GLU A 311 16.80 10.89 -11.17
N ASN A 312 15.91 9.99 -11.56
CA ASN A 312 14.72 10.33 -12.35
C ASN A 312 13.54 10.85 -11.52
N HIS A 313 13.67 10.99 -10.19
CA HIS A 313 12.57 11.30 -9.27
C HIS A 313 11.71 12.48 -9.71
N SER A 314 12.32 13.58 -10.16
CA SER A 314 11.58 14.79 -10.56
C SER A 314 10.62 14.51 -11.71
N GLU A 315 11.10 13.91 -12.81
CA GLU A 315 10.29 13.55 -13.97
C GLU A 315 9.20 12.53 -13.61
N VAL A 316 9.55 11.53 -12.79
CA VAL A 316 8.62 10.49 -12.33
C VAL A 316 7.47 11.08 -11.54
N PHE A 317 7.76 11.93 -10.55
CA PHE A 317 6.70 12.52 -9.73
C PHE A 317 5.90 13.57 -10.50
N ASP A 318 6.52 14.35 -11.38
CA ASP A 318 5.79 15.25 -12.28
C ASP A 318 4.81 14.47 -13.16
N THR A 319 5.23 13.35 -13.74
CA THR A 319 4.34 12.48 -14.53
C THR A 319 3.20 11.91 -13.69
N LEU A 320 3.49 11.34 -12.52
CA LEU A 320 2.49 10.69 -11.66
C LEU A 320 1.47 11.68 -11.07
N LEU A 321 1.86 12.94 -10.86
CA LEU A 321 0.98 13.98 -10.31
C LEU A 321 0.16 14.69 -11.37
N ASN A 322 0.71 14.93 -12.57
CA ASN A 322 0.15 15.86 -13.53
C ASN A 322 -0.35 15.21 -14.83
N ASP A 323 0.11 14.00 -15.15
CA ASP A 323 -0.34 13.29 -16.35
C ASP A 323 -1.34 12.17 -16.02
N ALA A 324 -2.63 12.54 -16.05
CA ALA A 324 -3.70 11.57 -15.85
C ALA A 324 -3.76 10.48 -16.94
N SER A 325 -3.06 10.65 -18.07
CA SER A 325 -3.00 9.67 -19.16
C SER A 325 -1.80 8.74 -19.06
N ALA A 326 -0.90 8.96 -18.08
CA ALA A 326 0.28 8.14 -17.91
C ALA A 326 -0.08 6.65 -17.74
N PRO A 327 0.61 5.75 -18.44
CA PRO A 327 0.30 4.32 -18.44
C PRO A 327 0.76 3.60 -17.15
N ASN A 328 1.26 4.35 -16.19
CA ASN A 328 1.79 3.84 -14.94
C ASN A 328 0.69 3.20 -14.07
N ILE A 329 0.86 1.94 -13.71
CA ILE A 329 0.06 1.28 -12.68
C ILE A 329 0.83 1.36 -11.36
N LYS A 330 1.86 0.55 -11.19
CA LYS A 330 2.76 0.65 -10.03
C LYS A 330 4.15 1.03 -10.53
N SER A 331 4.66 2.13 -10.01
CA SER A 331 6.02 2.60 -10.24
C SER A 331 6.90 2.26 -9.06
N VAL A 332 8.15 1.88 -9.31
CA VAL A 332 9.13 1.57 -8.28
C VAL A 332 10.46 2.25 -8.60
N PHE A 333 11.21 2.61 -7.58
CA PHE A 333 12.62 2.94 -7.72
C PHE A 333 13.49 1.69 -7.58
N THR A 334 14.59 1.65 -8.32
CA THR A 334 15.76 0.81 -8.09
C THR A 334 16.85 1.73 -7.53
N PRO A 335 16.96 1.88 -6.21
CA PRO A 335 17.86 2.86 -5.62
C PRO A 335 19.33 2.52 -5.83
N ASN A 336 19.68 1.24 -5.76
CA ASN A 336 21.02 0.76 -5.95
C ASN A 336 21.21 0.26 -7.38
N LEU A 337 22.06 0.96 -8.16
CA LEU A 337 22.32 0.68 -9.57
C LEU A 337 22.91 -0.73 -9.84
N ALA A 338 23.45 -1.40 -8.81
CA ALA A 338 23.92 -2.78 -8.94
C ALA A 338 22.80 -3.79 -9.23
N TYR A 339 21.53 -3.39 -9.10
CA TYR A 339 20.35 -4.24 -9.30
C TYR A 339 19.48 -3.82 -10.50
N LEU A 340 20.01 -2.96 -11.37
CA LEU A 340 19.37 -2.55 -12.62
C LEU A 340 19.31 -3.67 -13.65
#